data_f5e8110c28331976b3f51ea3537b2736
#
_entry.id   f5e8110c28331976b3f51ea3537b2736
#
_cell.length_a   1.000
_cell.length_b   1.000
_cell.length_c   1.000
_cell.angle_alpha   90.00
_cell.angle_beta   90.00
_cell.angle_gamma   90.00
#
_symmetry.space_group_name_H-M   'P 1'
#
loop_
_entity.id
_entity.type
_entity.pdbx_description
1 polymer ?
#
loop_
_entity_poly.entity_id
_entity_poly.type
_entity_poly.pdbx_seq_one_letter_code
_entity_poly.pdbx_strand_id
1 'polypeptide(L)'
;MPSRIVGVDVKTATATADAALVAHPCRLRGLIVAGGSSDGSVIFYDNASAASGTAILTIAVNANTNETLNIPDQGVYASNGIYADITNIDRVTVFFC
;
A
#
# COMPACT_ATOMS: atom_id res chain seq x y z
N MET A 1 -17.91 13.68 -21.86
CA MET A 1 -17.34 12.39 -22.14
C MET A 1 -16.31 12.00 -21.08
N PRO A 2 -16.28 10.81 -20.70
CA PRO A 2 -15.26 10.41 -19.73
C PRO A 2 -13.90 10.37 -20.38
N SER A 3 -12.94 10.79 -19.63
CA SER A 3 -11.55 10.69 -20.05
C SER A 3 -10.89 9.44 -19.48
N ARG A 4 -11.68 8.51 -19.01
CA ARG A 4 -11.17 7.31 -18.40
C ARG A 4 -10.57 6.36 -19.41
N ILE A 5 -9.41 5.84 -19.12
CA ILE A 5 -8.73 4.85 -19.94
C ILE A 5 -8.94 3.49 -19.28
N VAL A 6 -9.51 2.56 -20.05
CA VAL A 6 -9.81 1.22 -19.54
C VAL A 6 -8.52 0.52 -19.13
N GLY A 7 -8.54 -0.09 -17.94
CA GLY A 7 -7.44 -0.86 -17.41
C GLY A 7 -6.40 -0.07 -16.64
N VAL A 8 -6.55 1.26 -16.58
CA VAL A 8 -5.60 2.11 -15.83
C VAL A 8 -6.29 2.97 -14.79
N ASP A 9 -7.51 2.63 -14.44
CA ASP A 9 -8.21 3.33 -13.35
C ASP A 9 -7.50 3.05 -12.02
N VAL A 10 -7.15 4.12 -11.33
CA VAL A 10 -6.52 4.01 -10.02
C VAL A 10 -7.61 3.81 -8.98
N LYS A 11 -7.42 2.80 -8.14
CA LYS A 11 -8.33 2.46 -7.05
C LYS A 11 -7.62 2.63 -5.73
N THR A 12 -8.38 2.61 -4.65
CA THR A 12 -7.82 2.70 -3.30
C THR A 12 -8.21 1.47 -2.49
N ALA A 13 -7.34 1.11 -1.55
CA ALA A 13 -7.61 0.12 -0.53
C ALA A 13 -7.01 0.60 0.78
N THR A 14 -7.73 0.40 1.87
CA THR A 14 -7.36 0.95 3.18
C THR A 14 -7.37 -0.16 4.23
N ALA A 15 -6.43 -0.11 5.16
CA ALA A 15 -6.37 -1.03 6.29
C ALA A 15 -5.94 -0.31 7.55
N THR A 16 -6.45 -0.78 8.69
CA THR A 16 -6.07 -0.31 10.02
C THR A 16 -5.33 -1.37 10.81
N ALA A 17 -5.18 -2.55 10.24
CA ALA A 17 -4.45 -3.68 10.80
C ALA A 17 -3.86 -4.49 9.65
N ASP A 18 -3.01 -5.47 9.96
CA ASP A 18 -2.43 -6.33 8.93
C ASP A 18 -3.53 -6.90 8.04
N ALA A 19 -3.39 -6.75 6.74
CA ALA A 19 -4.40 -7.20 5.81
C ALA A 19 -3.86 -7.32 4.39
N ALA A 20 -4.50 -8.19 3.61
CA ALA A 20 -4.32 -8.22 2.18
C ALA A 20 -5.13 -7.07 1.57
N LEU A 21 -4.45 -6.03 1.17
CA LEU A 21 -5.11 -4.86 0.57
C LEU A 21 -5.62 -5.16 -0.83
N VAL A 22 -4.84 -5.90 -1.59
CA VAL A 22 -5.18 -6.32 -2.95
C VAL A 22 -4.80 -7.78 -3.09
N ALA A 23 -5.74 -8.63 -3.47
CA ALA A 23 -5.53 -10.07 -3.51
C ALA A 23 -5.42 -10.60 -4.95
N HIS A 24 -4.91 -9.80 -5.86
CA HIS A 24 -4.70 -10.16 -7.25
C HIS A 24 -3.56 -9.35 -7.83
N PRO A 25 -3.03 -9.70 -9.00
CA PRO A 25 -1.97 -8.90 -9.62
C PRO A 25 -2.40 -7.46 -9.83
N CYS A 26 -1.49 -6.54 -9.51
CA CYS A 26 -1.79 -5.10 -9.57
C CYS A 26 -0.51 -4.30 -9.60
N ARG A 27 -0.64 -2.98 -9.73
CA ARG A 27 0.47 -2.05 -9.63
C ARG A 27 0.22 -1.07 -8.49
N LEU A 28 1.20 -0.94 -7.62
CA LEU A 28 1.16 0.04 -6.53
C LEU A 28 1.58 1.39 -7.08
N ARG A 29 0.67 2.36 -7.02
CA ARG A 29 0.88 3.68 -7.61
C ARG A 29 1.22 4.74 -6.57
N GLY A 30 0.87 4.51 -5.35
CA GLY A 30 1.17 5.43 -4.26
C GLY A 30 0.55 4.96 -2.97
N LEU A 31 0.85 5.69 -1.89
CA LEU A 31 0.30 5.35 -0.58
C LEU A 31 0.30 6.55 0.35
N ILE A 32 -0.55 6.48 1.35
CA ILE A 32 -0.58 7.42 2.46
C ILE A 32 -0.63 6.59 3.74
N VAL A 33 0.27 6.88 4.67
CA VAL A 33 0.32 6.20 5.97
C VAL A 33 0.05 7.22 7.06
N ALA A 34 -0.94 6.96 7.88
CA ALA A 34 -1.23 7.78 9.06
C ALA A 34 -0.57 7.12 10.26
N GLY A 35 0.40 7.80 10.86
CA GLY A 35 1.14 7.30 12.02
C GLY A 35 0.27 7.26 13.25
N GLY A 36 0.56 6.30 14.13
CA GLY A 36 -0.11 6.17 15.41
C GLY A 36 0.57 6.97 16.51
N SER A 37 0.29 6.62 17.75
CA SER A 37 0.84 7.31 18.92
C SER A 37 2.28 6.93 19.23
N SER A 38 2.83 5.94 18.56
CA SER A 38 4.22 5.50 18.69
C SER A 38 4.86 5.38 17.32
N ASP A 39 6.19 5.42 17.28
CA ASP A 39 6.90 5.17 16.04
C ASP A 39 6.52 3.81 15.49
N GLY A 40 6.29 3.73 14.21
CA GLY A 40 5.84 2.50 13.58
C GLY A 40 6.39 2.31 12.20
N SER A 41 5.90 1.28 11.53
CA SER A 41 6.32 0.96 10.17
C SER A 41 5.23 0.19 9.46
N VAL A 42 5.31 0.20 8.15
CA VAL A 42 4.50 -0.67 7.31
C VAL A 42 5.41 -1.33 6.28
N ILE A 43 5.26 -2.63 6.12
CA ILE A 43 5.96 -3.41 5.11
C ILE A 43 4.92 -3.92 4.14
N PHE A 44 5.11 -3.64 2.86
CA PHE A 44 4.23 -4.14 1.81
C PHE A 44 4.87 -5.34 1.16
N TYR A 45 4.16 -6.45 1.14
CA TYR A 45 4.61 -7.70 0.52
C TYR A 45 3.87 -7.96 -0.78
N ASP A 46 4.57 -8.52 -1.74
CA ASP A 46 3.94 -9.06 -2.95
C ASP A 46 3.33 -10.42 -2.60
N ASN A 47 2.17 -10.37 -1.97
CA ASN A 47 1.49 -11.55 -1.48
C ASN A 47 -0.01 -11.25 -1.39
N ALA A 48 -0.81 -12.25 -1.70
CA ALA A 48 -2.26 -12.10 -1.72
C ALA A 48 -2.91 -12.42 -0.36
N SER A 49 -2.17 -12.94 0.61
CA SER A 49 -2.79 -13.45 1.83
C SER A 49 -1.93 -13.41 3.09
N ALA A 50 -0.64 -13.15 3.02
CA ALA A 50 0.24 -13.24 4.18
C ALA A 50 1.43 -12.28 4.10
N ALA A 51 2.00 -11.99 5.27
CA ALA A 51 3.21 -11.15 5.39
C ALA A 51 4.44 -12.04 5.15
N SER A 52 4.62 -12.48 3.92
CA SER A 52 5.74 -13.34 3.56
C SER A 52 6.08 -13.17 2.08
N GLY A 53 7.23 -13.69 1.68
CA GLY A 53 7.70 -13.59 0.31
C GLY A 53 8.46 -12.30 0.07
N THR A 54 8.32 -11.74 -1.13
CA THR A 54 9.07 -10.55 -1.54
C THR A 54 8.44 -9.28 -0.94
N ALA A 55 9.24 -8.53 -0.20
CA ALA A 55 8.83 -7.22 0.27
C ALA A 55 8.94 -6.21 -0.88
N ILE A 56 7.85 -5.51 -1.15
CA ILE A 56 7.83 -4.47 -2.19
C ILE A 56 8.56 -3.23 -1.69
N LEU A 57 8.18 -2.76 -0.49
CA LEU A 57 8.85 -1.63 0.14
C LEU A 57 8.50 -1.59 1.63
N THR A 58 9.31 -0.83 2.37
CA THR A 58 9.12 -0.63 3.80
C THR A 58 9.14 0.86 4.08
N ILE A 59 8.20 1.34 4.90
CA ILE A 59 8.11 2.73 5.29
C ILE A 59 8.14 2.83 6.80
N ALA A 60 9.06 3.64 7.33
CA ALA A 60 9.11 3.97 8.74
C ALA A 60 8.38 5.29 8.95
N VAL A 61 7.55 5.35 9.98
CA VAL A 61 6.71 6.51 10.27
C VAL A 61 6.89 6.91 11.72
N ASN A 62 7.25 8.17 11.94
CA ASN A 62 7.37 8.69 13.31
C ASN A 62 5.99 8.85 13.95
N ALA A 63 5.96 8.79 15.27
CA ALA A 63 4.73 8.94 16.03
C ALA A 63 4.00 10.24 15.65
N ASN A 64 2.69 10.16 15.49
CA ASN A 64 1.80 11.29 15.21
C ASN A 64 2.13 12.04 13.94
N THR A 65 2.74 11.38 12.96
CA THR A 65 3.01 11.98 11.64
C THR A 65 2.39 11.14 10.54
N ASN A 66 2.29 11.73 9.35
CA ASN A 66 1.80 11.04 8.17
C ASN A 66 2.90 11.01 7.13
N GLU A 67 2.93 9.94 6.34
CA GLU A 67 3.85 9.79 5.22
C GLU A 67 3.05 9.58 3.95
N THR A 68 3.49 10.22 2.88
CA THR A 68 2.86 10.08 1.56
C THR A 68 3.94 9.75 0.56
N LEU A 69 3.68 8.74 -0.25
CA LEU A 69 4.61 8.33 -1.30
C LEU A 69 3.87 8.26 -2.62
N ASN A 70 4.40 8.94 -3.63
CA ASN A 70 3.96 8.82 -5.00
C ASN A 70 4.99 8.03 -5.77
N ILE A 71 4.55 6.97 -6.44
CA ILE A 71 5.44 6.15 -7.25
C ILE A 71 5.26 6.58 -8.71
N PRO A 72 6.33 7.03 -9.37
CA PRO A 72 6.20 7.58 -10.71
C PRO A 72 5.93 6.51 -11.76
N ASP A 73 5.58 6.98 -12.94
CA ASP A 73 5.33 6.17 -14.12
C ASP A 73 4.19 5.19 -13.89
N GLN A 74 4.46 3.90 -14.05
CA GLN A 74 3.43 2.88 -13.93
C GLN A 74 3.41 2.20 -12.57
N GLY A 75 4.18 2.72 -11.61
CA GLY A 75 4.22 2.17 -10.28
C GLY A 75 5.04 0.89 -10.19
N VAL A 76 4.84 0.17 -9.10
CA VAL A 76 5.54 -1.10 -8.83
C VAL A 76 4.58 -2.25 -9.05
N TYR A 77 4.98 -3.21 -9.88
CA TYR A 77 4.15 -4.38 -10.16
C TYR A 77 4.21 -5.38 -9.01
N ALA A 78 3.03 -5.78 -8.53
CA ALA A 78 2.88 -6.84 -7.54
C ALA A 78 2.19 -8.02 -8.23
N SER A 79 2.92 -9.10 -8.43
CA SER A 79 2.43 -10.23 -9.24
C SER A 79 1.39 -11.08 -8.53
N ASN A 80 1.32 -11.00 -7.20
CA ASN A 80 0.36 -11.77 -6.40
C ASN A 80 -0.67 -10.88 -5.73
N GLY A 81 -0.28 -9.68 -5.36
CA GLY A 81 -1.14 -8.77 -4.64
C GLY A 81 -0.33 -7.87 -3.73
N ILE A 82 -1.02 -7.16 -2.85
CA ILE A 82 -0.38 -6.27 -1.88
C ILE A 82 -0.88 -6.63 -0.50
N TYR A 83 0.02 -7.08 0.36
CA TYR A 83 -0.26 -7.35 1.77
C TYR A 83 0.48 -6.33 2.63
N ALA A 84 -0.22 -5.69 3.55
CA ALA A 84 0.37 -4.72 4.46
C ALA A 84 0.59 -5.36 5.83
N ASP A 85 1.84 -5.32 6.29
CA ASP A 85 2.24 -5.71 7.64
C ASP A 85 2.47 -4.42 8.42
N ILE A 86 1.56 -4.11 9.33
CA ILE A 86 1.45 -2.81 9.98
C ILE A 86 1.89 -2.93 11.43
N THR A 87 2.78 -2.02 11.87
CA THR A 87 3.21 -1.92 13.26
C THR A 87 3.05 -0.48 13.73
N ASN A 88 2.23 -0.25 14.75
CA ASN A 88 1.99 1.07 15.35
C ASN A 88 1.57 2.14 14.35
N ILE A 89 0.70 1.77 13.43
CA ILE A 89 0.18 2.65 12.37
C ILE A 89 -1.34 2.69 12.52
N ASP A 90 -1.93 3.89 12.45
CA ASP A 90 -3.38 4.04 12.55
C ASP A 90 -4.08 3.57 11.28
N ARG A 91 -3.53 3.90 10.12
CA ARG A 91 -4.17 3.57 8.86
C ARG A 91 -3.19 3.64 7.72
N VAL A 92 -3.35 2.76 6.75
CA VAL A 92 -2.64 2.85 5.49
C VAL A 92 -3.64 2.80 4.35
N THR A 93 -3.45 3.65 3.36
CA THR A 93 -4.24 3.66 2.13
C THR A 93 -3.28 3.53 0.96
N VAL A 94 -3.54 2.57 0.07
CA VAL A 94 -2.74 2.42 -1.14
C VAL A 94 -3.57 2.82 -2.35
N PHE A 95 -2.88 3.35 -3.35
CA PHE A 95 -3.43 3.64 -4.67
C PHE A 95 -2.86 2.63 -5.63
N PHE A 96 -3.73 1.92 -6.34
CA PHE A 96 -3.30 0.82 -7.21
C PHE A 96 -4.17 0.75 -8.47
N CYS A 97 -3.68 0.01 -9.43
CA CYS A 97 -4.48 -0.28 -10.63
C CYS A 97 -4.21 -1.68 -11.22
#